data_e50dd681257ad4a790b03754d66bf035
#
_entry.id   e50dd681257ad4a790b03754d66bf035
#
_cell.length_a   1.000
_cell.length_b   1.000
_cell.length_c   1.000
_cell.angle_alpha   90.00
_cell.angle_beta   90.00
_cell.angle_gamma   90.00
#
_symmetry.space_group_name_H-M   'P 1'
#
loop_
_entity.id
_entity.type
_entity.pdbx_description
1 polymer ?
#
loop_
_entity_poly.entity_id
_entity_poly.type
_entity_poly.pdbx_seq_one_letter_code
_entity_poly.pdbx_strand_id
1 'polypeptide(L)'
;MNKETHDRFYKSKTWQKCRAAYIAEQGGLCERCLAKGLISPAEIVHHKEHLNEITVNDPEKALNFNNLEALCMKCHNNEHFGRVKTGKRYEFKDGTIIY
;
A
#
# COMPACT_ATOMS: atom_id res chain seq x y z
N MET A 1 4.72 -2.06 -13.88
CA MET A 1 4.45 -3.50 -13.71
C MET A 1 3.18 -3.82 -14.44
N ASN A 2 3.15 -4.87 -15.24
CA ASN A 2 1.94 -5.14 -15.99
C ASN A 2 0.90 -5.81 -15.09
N LYS A 3 -0.34 -5.87 -15.56
CA LYS A 3 -1.42 -6.35 -14.74
C LYS A 3 -1.25 -7.81 -14.32
N GLU A 4 -0.74 -8.64 -15.17
CA GLU A 4 -0.57 -10.03 -14.85
C GLU A 4 0.43 -10.22 -13.72
N THR A 5 1.59 -9.57 -13.77
CA THR A 5 2.60 -9.67 -12.75
C THR A 5 2.06 -9.07 -11.44
N HIS A 6 1.38 -7.95 -11.54
CA HIS A 6 0.78 -7.29 -10.41
C HIS A 6 -0.20 -8.22 -9.70
N ASP A 7 -1.14 -8.79 -10.45
CA ASP A 7 -2.16 -9.64 -9.84
C ASP A 7 -1.54 -10.90 -9.24
N ARG A 8 -0.54 -11.46 -9.92
CA ARG A 8 0.08 -12.67 -9.40
C ARG A 8 0.72 -12.40 -8.04
N PHE A 9 1.41 -11.28 -7.90
CA PHE A 9 2.05 -10.97 -6.65
C PHE A 9 1.04 -10.69 -5.54
N TYR A 10 0.09 -9.82 -5.81
CA TYR A 10 -0.82 -9.37 -4.76
C TYR A 10 -1.86 -10.43 -4.36
N LYS A 11 -2.05 -11.45 -5.19
CA LYS A 11 -2.95 -12.52 -4.83
C LYS A 11 -2.18 -13.70 -4.23
N SER A 12 -0.85 -13.63 -4.17
CA SER A 12 -0.06 -14.74 -3.68
C SER A 12 -0.23 -14.90 -2.17
N LYS A 13 -0.05 -16.12 -1.67
CA LYS A 13 -0.15 -16.36 -0.26
C LYS A 13 1.01 -15.69 0.46
N THR A 14 2.16 -15.60 -0.17
CA THR A 14 3.33 -14.96 0.42
C THR A 14 3.02 -13.49 0.74
N TRP A 15 2.42 -12.78 -0.21
CA TRP A 15 2.08 -11.38 0.04
C TRP A 15 0.98 -11.27 1.09
N GLN A 16 -0.03 -12.13 1.02
CA GLN A 16 -1.14 -12.05 1.96
C GLN A 16 -0.66 -12.28 3.40
N LYS A 17 0.29 -13.20 3.60
CA LYS A 17 0.82 -13.42 4.91
C LYS A 17 1.67 -12.25 5.37
N CYS A 18 2.47 -11.69 4.49
CA CYS A 18 3.31 -10.55 4.81
C CYS A 18 2.43 -9.35 5.19
N ARG A 19 1.38 -9.12 4.43
CA ARG A 19 0.48 -8.02 4.66
C ARG A 19 -0.20 -8.16 6.01
N ALA A 20 -0.71 -9.36 6.31
CA ALA A 20 -1.39 -9.60 7.57
C ALA A 20 -0.44 -9.43 8.76
N ALA A 21 0.80 -9.91 8.61
CA ALA A 21 1.79 -9.77 9.67
C ALA A 21 2.14 -8.30 9.89
N TYR A 22 2.25 -7.54 8.82
CA TYR A 22 2.59 -6.14 8.94
C TYR A 22 1.47 -5.36 9.63
N ILE A 23 0.21 -5.63 9.27
CA ILE A 23 -0.92 -4.96 9.90
C ILE A 23 -0.95 -5.29 11.39
N ALA A 24 -0.70 -6.55 11.74
CA ALA A 24 -0.69 -6.94 13.15
C ALA A 24 0.44 -6.24 13.90
N GLU A 25 1.59 -6.09 13.25
CA GLU A 25 2.73 -5.44 13.87
C GLU A 25 2.41 -3.96 14.13
N GLN A 26 1.61 -3.33 13.30
CA GLN A 26 1.23 -1.94 13.46
C GLN A 26 -0.01 -1.77 14.35
N GLY A 27 -0.48 -2.84 14.97
CA GLY A 27 -1.63 -2.77 15.85
C GLY A 27 -2.93 -2.56 15.10
N GLY A 28 -2.95 -2.77 13.80
CA GLY A 28 -4.15 -2.63 13.00
C GLY A 28 -4.53 -1.19 12.71
N LEU A 29 -3.66 -0.24 12.98
CA LEU A 29 -4.00 1.17 12.84
C LEU A 29 -3.28 1.85 11.69
N CYS A 30 -3.96 2.86 11.12
CA CYS A 30 -3.39 3.66 10.06
C CYS A 30 -2.21 4.45 10.62
N GLU A 31 -1.05 4.31 10.03
CA GLU A 31 0.15 4.94 10.55
C GLU A 31 0.10 6.46 10.47
N ARG A 32 -0.48 7.00 9.41
CA ARG A 32 -0.54 8.45 9.25
C ARG A 32 -1.57 9.09 10.17
N CYS A 33 -2.69 8.41 10.38
CA CYS A 33 -3.68 8.93 11.32
C CYS A 33 -3.09 8.91 12.73
N LEU A 34 -2.37 7.84 13.09
CA LEU A 34 -1.80 7.72 14.40
C LEU A 34 -0.78 8.85 14.63
N ALA A 35 0.00 9.19 13.61
CA ALA A 35 0.96 10.28 13.72
C ALA A 35 0.28 11.61 14.00
N LYS A 36 -1.00 11.74 13.66
CA LYS A 36 -1.74 12.96 13.90
C LYS A 36 -2.54 12.87 15.18
N GLY A 37 -2.38 11.80 15.92
CA GLY A 37 -3.12 11.61 17.17
C GLY A 37 -4.51 11.03 16.98
N LEU A 38 -4.80 10.48 15.79
CA LEU A 38 -6.10 9.91 15.51
C LEU A 38 -6.02 8.40 15.48
N ILE A 39 -7.09 7.75 15.90
CA ILE A 39 -7.15 6.30 15.88
C ILE A 39 -8.07 5.89 14.75
N SER A 40 -7.52 5.25 13.75
CA SER A 40 -8.27 4.84 12.58
C SER A 40 -7.75 3.50 12.11
N PRO A 41 -8.60 2.54 11.79
CA PRO A 41 -8.11 1.22 11.37
C PRO A 41 -7.42 1.29 10.03
N ALA A 42 -6.38 0.49 9.85
CA ALA A 42 -5.70 0.40 8.60
C ALA A 42 -6.50 -0.51 7.68
N GLU A 43 -6.66 -0.11 6.43
CA GLU A 43 -7.39 -0.91 5.47
C GLU A 43 -6.51 -1.33 4.32
N ILE A 44 -5.39 -0.66 4.10
CA ILE A 44 -4.54 -0.91 2.96
C ILE A 44 -3.10 -0.93 3.41
N VAL A 45 -2.31 -1.83 2.85
CA VAL A 45 -0.87 -1.83 3.06
C VAL A 45 -0.25 -1.56 1.70
N HIS A 46 0.53 -0.51 1.58
CA HIS A 46 1.15 -0.19 0.31
C HIS A 46 2.67 -0.14 0.47
N HIS A 47 3.37 -0.20 -0.64
CA HIS A 47 4.82 -0.14 -0.64
C HIS A 47 5.23 1.32 -0.78
N LYS A 48 6.12 1.76 0.09
CA LYS A 48 6.58 3.15 0.02
C LYS A 48 7.36 3.37 -1.26
N GLU A 49 8.18 2.39 -1.61
CA GLU A 49 8.88 2.43 -2.88
C GLU A 49 8.09 1.52 -3.77
N HIS A 50 7.46 2.03 -4.81
CA HIS A 50 6.58 1.23 -5.66
C HIS A 50 7.33 0.11 -6.33
N LEU A 51 6.68 -1.02 -6.46
CA LEU A 51 7.29 -2.19 -7.08
C LEU A 51 7.22 -2.07 -8.60
N ASN A 52 8.15 -2.75 -9.26
CA ASN A 52 8.11 -2.83 -10.71
C ASN A 52 8.40 -4.28 -11.10
N GLU A 53 8.59 -4.53 -12.38
CA GLU A 53 8.78 -5.92 -12.86
C GLU A 53 9.97 -6.59 -12.23
N ILE A 54 10.97 -5.83 -11.83
CA ILE A 54 12.15 -6.39 -11.23
C ILE A 54 12.00 -6.49 -9.72
N THR A 55 11.59 -5.43 -9.07
CA THR A 55 11.55 -5.41 -7.61
C THR A 55 10.41 -6.24 -7.03
N VAL A 56 9.41 -6.57 -7.83
CA VAL A 56 8.32 -7.40 -7.34
C VAL A 56 8.84 -8.77 -6.96
N ASN A 57 9.97 -9.19 -7.51
CA ASN A 57 10.54 -10.49 -7.17
C ASN A 57 11.63 -10.37 -6.13
N ASP A 58 11.90 -9.18 -5.63
CA ASP A 58 12.94 -8.93 -4.67
C ASP A 58 12.32 -8.85 -3.28
N PRO A 59 12.50 -9.83 -2.41
CA PRO A 59 11.88 -9.80 -1.08
C PRO A 59 12.31 -8.59 -0.25
N GLU A 60 13.49 -8.03 -0.52
CA GLU A 60 13.96 -6.88 0.20
C GLU A 60 13.12 -5.65 -0.15
N LYS A 61 12.42 -5.67 -1.26
CA LYS A 61 11.57 -4.55 -1.64
C LYS A 61 10.11 -4.94 -1.51
N ALA A 62 9.75 -6.14 -1.89
CA ALA A 62 8.36 -6.55 -1.94
C ALA A 62 7.81 -7.03 -0.59
N LEU A 63 8.65 -7.59 0.24
CA LEU A 63 8.21 -8.18 1.50
C LEU A 63 8.89 -7.60 2.74
N ASN A 64 9.63 -6.52 2.59
CA ASN A 64 10.34 -5.92 3.70
C ASN A 64 9.44 -4.92 4.41
N PHE A 65 9.22 -5.11 5.69
CA PHE A 65 8.36 -4.22 6.48
C PHE A 65 8.81 -2.77 6.39
N ASN A 66 10.11 -2.52 6.23
CA ASN A 66 10.58 -1.15 6.14
C ASN A 66 10.09 -0.43 4.89
N ASN A 67 9.63 -1.18 3.90
CA ASN A 67 9.10 -0.59 2.68
C ASN A 67 7.57 -0.59 2.67
N LEU A 68 6.93 -0.94 3.78
CA LEU A 68 5.47 -1.02 3.83
C LEU A 68 4.90 0.09 4.71
N GLU A 69 3.67 0.45 4.44
CA GLU A 69 2.98 1.43 5.25
C GLU A 69 1.51 1.04 5.29
N ALA A 70 0.91 1.03 6.47
CA ALA A 70 -0.50 0.68 6.63
C ALA A 70 -1.30 1.95 6.72
N LEU A 71 -2.31 2.09 5.89
CA LEU A 71 -3.09 3.32 5.79
C LEU A 71 -4.58 3.01 5.77
N CYS A 72 -5.37 3.95 6.23
CA CYS A 72 -6.79 3.89 6.02
C CYS A 72 -7.05 4.38 4.59
N MET A 73 -8.26 4.16 4.09
CA MET A 73 -8.59 4.51 2.72
C MET A 73 -8.39 6.01 2.47
N LYS A 74 -8.74 6.83 3.45
CA LYS A 74 -8.62 8.26 3.28
C LYS A 74 -7.16 8.69 3.13
N CYS A 75 -6.27 8.18 3.96
CA CYS A 75 -4.86 8.53 3.86
C CYS A 75 -4.24 7.97 2.59
N HIS A 76 -4.67 6.79 2.17
CA HIS A 76 -4.18 6.20 0.94
C HIS A 76 -4.59 7.08 -0.25
N ASN A 77 -5.83 7.54 -0.26
CA ASN A 77 -6.29 8.41 -1.33
C ASN A 77 -5.54 9.74 -1.32
N ASN A 78 -5.23 10.27 -0.16
CA ASN A 78 -4.49 11.52 -0.08
C ASN A 78 -3.07 11.32 -0.62
N GLU A 79 -2.49 10.16 -0.42
CA GLU A 79 -1.15 9.88 -0.91
C GLU A 79 -1.16 9.93 -2.44
N HIS A 80 -2.19 9.39 -3.07
CA HIS A 80 -2.24 9.32 -4.51
C HIS A 80 -2.87 10.53 -5.17
N PHE A 81 -3.81 11.19 -4.50
CA PHE A 81 -4.44 12.35 -5.11
C PHE A 81 -4.07 13.64 -4.48
N GLY A 82 -3.62 13.63 -3.29
CA GLY A 82 -3.38 14.87 -2.57
C GLY A 82 -2.35 15.78 -3.19
N ARG A 83 -1.48 15.23 -3.99
CA ARG A 83 -0.52 16.05 -4.56
C ARG A 83 -0.97 16.67 -5.79
N VAL A 84 -2.10 16.31 -6.28
CA VAL A 84 -2.56 16.79 -7.50
C VAL A 84 -3.25 18.01 -7.24
N LYS A 85 -2.82 19.10 -7.58
CA LYS A 85 -3.50 20.25 -7.39
C LYS A 85 -4.32 20.66 -8.46
N THR A 86 -4.40 20.14 -9.56
CA THR A 86 -5.19 20.65 -10.64
C THR A 86 -6.63 20.36 -10.59
N GLY A 87 -7.03 19.63 -9.69
CA GLY A 87 -8.42 19.34 -9.67
C GLY A 87 -8.83 18.43 -10.77
N LYS A 88 -7.99 17.98 -11.56
CA LYS A 88 -8.41 17.18 -12.56
C LYS A 88 -8.76 15.92 -12.10
N ARG A 89 -9.43 15.28 -12.64
CA ARG A 89 -9.88 14.13 -12.22
C ARG A 89 -8.94 13.09 -12.49
N TYR A 90 -8.73 12.19 -11.90
CA TYR A 90 -7.97 11.21 -12.00
C TYR A 90 -8.43 9.95 -12.04
N GLU A 91 -8.00 9.20 -12.63
CA GLU A 91 -8.41 7.99 -12.74
C GLU A 91 -7.43 7.18 -12.24
N PHE A 92 -7.46 6.44 -11.60
CA PHE A 92 -6.70 5.71 -10.98
C PHE A 92 -6.72 4.50 -11.45
N LYS A 93 -6.55 4.24 -12.33
CA LYS A 93 -6.61 3.13 -12.87
C LYS A 93 -5.93 2.23 -12.18
N ASP A 94 -5.22 2.26 -11.74
CA ASP A 94 -4.53 1.40 -11.25
C ASP A 94 -4.75 1.22 -10.02
N GLY A 95 -5.34 1.61 -9.72
CA GLY A 95 -5.68 1.59 -8.55
C GLY A 95 -5.15 0.69 -7.89
N THR A 96 -4.96 0.35 -8.28
CA THR A 96 -4.26 -0.18 -7.95
C THR A 96 -4.11 -0.38 -6.81
N ILE A 97 -4.34 -0.22 -6.44
CA ILE A 97 -4.22 -0.12 -5.47
C ILE A 97 -4.49 -0.74 -4.36
N ILE A 98 -5.20 -1.11 -4.09
CA ILE A 98 -5.64 -1.63 -3.08
C ILE A 98 -5.21 -2.87 -2.77
N TYR A 99 -4.63 -3.34 -2.16
CA TYR A 99 -4.28 -4.64 -1.89
C TYR A 99 -4.09 -4.88 -0.50
#